data_0286a560e36d99d2e694df52cd3b0ef0
#
_entry.id   0286a560e36d99d2e694df52cd3b0ef0
#
_cell.length_a   1.000
_cell.length_b   1.000
_cell.length_c   1.000
_cell.angle_alpha   90.00
_cell.angle_beta   90.00
_cell.angle_gamma   90.00
#
_symmetry.space_group_name_H-M   'P 1'
#
loop_
_entity.id
_entity.type
_entity.pdbx_description
1 polymer ?
#
loop_
_entity_poly.entity_id
_entity_poly.type
_entity_poly.pdbx_seq_one_letter_code
_entity_poly.pdbx_strand_id
1 'polypeptide(L)'
;MYFKKSRISPMTRLSLPLIAAGLILSGCNDTRDLAPERADRAWHPHKSTGLSLPASIRSPSFTAGSDGVNAGGNTSALMTRPDHPGMVLPENQDRALSLPQLIDLAERNNPRTRVAWEAARQAAIGVGMSRAAMLPQLTFSAMGGFQRMALPLPNYLSSRGYLTSNGAAAFPKLELDYLLLDFGRTRAQINEAKYQTLAANFGFSAVHQQLILDVISAYHAQQAAQAIVAASHHAVENMAILLQSAQSRHDHGEATIIDVATAQRNLAQARFDLDKANDAEHGARHALLEVTGLPATLPLAIDAMPARALPRSTPGQIRQLVDQALASRPDLMADIAKLRASDEAVLASKAALRPRVAFAGTASGYLGGLKTYGTGRNAPASTIAQPEAGAFLQVSWPIYQGGLRANAIHMAESRRDEAEATLLKDRLSIERQVADSQDALETALAQVKSAEVLNRAAQTANDGATQAYAHGVGTMTDASTAAAALFEAQAALAVSTAQAFTKAAALAHATGQLDLVNNVPDTLSDSVP
;
A
#
# COMPACT_ATOMS: atom_id res chain seq x y z
N MET A 1 -83.39 14.90 -4.09
CA MET A 1 -83.30 13.44 -3.90
C MET A 1 -82.82 12.82 -5.20
N TYR A 2 -81.72 12.15 -5.20
CA TYR A 2 -80.96 11.28 -6.07
C TYR A 2 -79.49 11.71 -6.22
N PHE A 3 -78.68 11.15 -5.35
CA PHE A 3 -77.22 11.08 -5.45
C PHE A 3 -76.85 10.05 -6.52
N LYS A 4 -76.08 10.44 -7.57
CA LYS A 4 -75.52 9.55 -8.55
C LYS A 4 -74.06 9.27 -8.18
N LYS A 5 -73.78 8.04 -7.65
CA LYS A 5 -72.46 7.52 -7.37
C LYS A 5 -71.61 7.47 -8.67
N SER A 6 -70.54 8.25 -8.77
CA SER A 6 -69.51 8.09 -9.77
C SER A 6 -68.56 6.94 -9.32
N ARG A 7 -68.46 5.89 -10.17
CA ARG A 7 -67.54 4.77 -9.98
C ARG A 7 -66.11 5.25 -10.23
N ILE A 8 -65.26 5.18 -9.24
CA ILE A 8 -63.82 5.29 -9.37
C ILE A 8 -63.31 3.97 -10.00
N SER A 9 -62.72 4.06 -11.20
CA SER A 9 -62.09 2.92 -11.87
C SER A 9 -60.75 2.55 -11.22
N PRO A 10 -60.36 1.27 -11.20
CA PRO A 10 -59.15 0.80 -10.47
C PRO A 10 -57.89 1.05 -11.27
N MET A 11 -57.19 2.15 -11.02
CA MET A 11 -55.87 2.47 -11.58
C MET A 11 -54.73 2.18 -10.57
N THR A 12 -54.86 1.10 -9.77
CA THR A 12 -53.95 0.84 -8.63
C THR A 12 -53.29 -0.55 -8.67
N ARG A 13 -52.99 -1.14 -9.83
CA ARG A 13 -52.27 -2.44 -9.85
C ARG A 13 -51.04 -2.52 -10.78
N LEU A 14 -50.48 -1.42 -11.26
CA LEU A 14 -49.30 -1.47 -12.14
C LEU A 14 -47.97 -1.00 -11.48
N SER A 15 -47.98 -0.61 -10.21
CA SER A 15 -46.80 0.01 -9.56
C SER A 15 -45.89 -0.94 -8.79
N LEU A 16 -46.30 -2.19 -8.49
CA LEU A 16 -45.46 -3.10 -7.70
C LEU A 16 -44.40 -3.90 -8.46
N PRO A 17 -44.55 -4.28 -9.74
CA PRO A 17 -43.52 -5.09 -10.42
C PRO A 17 -42.31 -4.30 -10.88
N LEU A 18 -42.39 -2.97 -11.05
CA LEU A 18 -41.27 -2.13 -11.47
C LEU A 18 -40.25 -1.87 -10.34
N ILE A 19 -40.69 -1.80 -9.09
CA ILE A 19 -39.80 -1.64 -7.91
C ILE A 19 -39.08 -2.95 -7.60
N ALA A 20 -39.72 -4.10 -7.80
CA ALA A 20 -39.10 -5.40 -7.61
C ALA A 20 -38.00 -5.72 -8.65
N ALA A 21 -38.13 -5.24 -9.90
CA ALA A 21 -37.10 -5.39 -10.93
C ALA A 21 -35.83 -4.57 -10.64
N GLY A 22 -35.93 -3.43 -9.96
CA GLY A 22 -34.78 -2.59 -9.57
C GLY A 22 -33.92 -3.21 -8.46
N LEU A 23 -34.48 -4.05 -7.59
CA LEU A 23 -33.76 -4.68 -6.48
C LEU A 23 -32.97 -5.95 -6.90
N ILE A 24 -33.30 -6.56 -8.01
CA ILE A 24 -32.60 -7.76 -8.51
C ILE A 24 -31.32 -7.41 -9.29
N LEU A 25 -31.17 -6.17 -9.77
CA LEU A 25 -30.02 -5.73 -10.57
C LEU A 25 -28.81 -5.31 -9.73
N SER A 26 -28.94 -5.15 -8.42
CA SER A 26 -27.83 -4.68 -7.54
C SER A 26 -26.82 -5.79 -7.19
N GLY A 27 -27.11 -7.06 -7.46
CA GLY A 27 -26.24 -8.19 -7.12
C GLY A 27 -25.13 -8.54 -8.12
N CYS A 28 -25.13 -7.96 -9.33
CA CYS A 28 -24.26 -8.44 -10.42
C CYS A 28 -22.91 -7.72 -10.56
N ASN A 29 -22.57 -6.77 -9.69
CA ASN A 29 -21.35 -5.97 -9.84
C ASN A 29 -20.45 -6.02 -8.58
N ASP A 30 -20.36 -7.20 -7.95
CA ASP A 30 -19.43 -7.40 -6.84
C ASP A 30 -17.99 -7.41 -7.36
N THR A 31 -17.16 -6.52 -6.84
CA THR A 31 -15.74 -6.35 -7.20
C THR A 31 -14.82 -6.68 -6.03
N ARG A 32 -15.36 -7.20 -4.92
CA ARG A 32 -14.58 -7.52 -3.72
C ARG A 32 -13.50 -8.53 -4.00
N ASP A 33 -13.77 -9.51 -4.87
CA ASP A 33 -12.83 -10.57 -5.26
C ASP A 33 -11.64 -10.06 -6.09
N LEU A 34 -11.67 -8.80 -6.57
CA LEU A 34 -10.61 -8.21 -7.37
C LEU A 34 -9.53 -7.51 -6.54
N ALA A 35 -9.81 -7.20 -5.27
CA ALA A 35 -8.88 -6.58 -4.33
C ALA A 35 -8.35 -7.60 -3.33
N PRO A 36 -7.21 -7.33 -2.64
CA PRO A 36 -6.75 -8.14 -1.54
C PRO A 36 -7.82 -8.23 -0.43
N GLU A 37 -8.05 -9.43 0.11
CA GLU A 37 -9.08 -9.65 1.13
C GLU A 37 -8.76 -8.95 2.44
N ARG A 38 -7.48 -8.84 2.79
CA ARG A 38 -6.99 -8.33 4.08
C ARG A 38 -5.80 -7.41 3.89
N ALA A 39 -5.66 -6.44 4.80
CA ALA A 39 -4.55 -5.49 4.80
C ALA A 39 -3.25 -6.07 5.39
N ASP A 40 -3.35 -7.13 6.17
CA ASP A 40 -2.27 -7.77 6.93
C ASP A 40 -1.63 -8.98 6.21
N ARG A 41 -1.94 -9.20 4.94
CA ARG A 41 -1.36 -10.29 4.13
C ARG A 41 -1.04 -9.81 2.73
N ALA A 42 0.14 -10.17 2.22
CA ALA A 42 0.51 -9.93 0.84
C ALA A 42 -0.48 -10.59 -0.13
N TRP A 43 -0.80 -9.90 -1.23
CA TRP A 43 -1.69 -10.42 -2.25
C TRP A 43 -0.95 -11.35 -3.21
N HIS A 44 -1.60 -12.46 -3.53
CA HIS A 44 -1.14 -13.39 -4.57
C HIS A 44 -2.23 -13.59 -5.63
N PRO A 45 -1.89 -13.64 -6.94
CA PRO A 45 -2.88 -13.78 -8.00
C PRO A 45 -3.61 -15.13 -7.90
N HIS A 46 -4.93 -15.10 -7.74
CA HIS A 46 -5.75 -16.30 -7.81
C HIS A 46 -5.82 -16.82 -9.25
N LYS A 47 -5.68 -18.14 -9.46
CA LYS A 47 -5.77 -18.78 -10.79
C LYS A 47 -7.09 -18.53 -11.53
N SER A 48 -8.14 -18.08 -10.82
CA SER A 48 -9.49 -17.88 -11.34
C SER A 48 -9.79 -16.49 -11.90
N THR A 49 -8.88 -15.51 -11.79
CA THR A 49 -9.17 -14.12 -12.21
C THR A 49 -9.13 -13.89 -13.72
N GLY A 50 -8.86 -14.90 -14.53
CA GLY A 50 -8.86 -14.80 -16.00
C GLY A 50 -7.80 -13.84 -16.58
N LEU A 51 -6.98 -13.24 -15.74
CA LEU A 51 -5.83 -12.43 -16.11
C LEU A 51 -4.64 -13.37 -16.25
N SER A 52 -4.52 -14.04 -17.41
CA SER A 52 -3.34 -14.83 -17.72
C SER A 52 -2.17 -13.87 -17.93
N LEU A 53 -1.24 -13.84 -16.99
CA LEU A 53 0.10 -13.34 -17.23
C LEU A 53 0.74 -14.17 -18.37
N PRO A 54 1.61 -13.58 -19.19
CA PRO A 54 2.34 -14.33 -20.21
C PRO A 54 2.92 -15.61 -19.61
N ALA A 55 2.91 -16.71 -20.35
CA ALA A 55 3.30 -18.06 -19.89
C ALA A 55 4.73 -18.16 -19.30
N SER A 56 5.56 -17.14 -19.50
CA SER A 56 6.91 -16.99 -18.93
C SER A 56 6.95 -16.60 -17.45
N ILE A 57 5.77 -16.31 -16.82
CA ILE A 57 5.69 -15.82 -15.44
C ILE A 57 4.75 -16.72 -14.63
N ARG A 58 5.17 -17.97 -14.41
CA ARG A 58 4.47 -18.88 -13.49
C ARG A 58 5.28 -19.05 -12.22
N SER A 59 4.79 -18.46 -11.12
CA SER A 59 5.29 -18.78 -9.77
C SER A 59 4.71 -20.11 -9.27
N PRO A 60 5.46 -20.90 -8.49
CA PRO A 60 4.98 -22.17 -7.94
C PRO A 60 3.84 -21.95 -6.94
N SER A 61 2.84 -22.82 -7.01
CA SER A 61 1.60 -22.77 -6.25
C SER A 61 1.78 -23.18 -4.79
N PHE A 62 1.31 -22.34 -3.85
CA PHE A 62 1.09 -22.71 -2.47
C PHE A 62 -0.42 -22.84 -2.18
N THR A 63 -0.80 -23.92 -1.50
CA THR A 63 -2.18 -24.20 -1.06
C THR A 63 -2.43 -23.53 0.29
N ALA A 64 -3.43 -22.63 0.36
CA ALA A 64 -3.89 -22.02 1.60
C ALA A 64 -5.04 -22.82 2.23
N GLY A 65 -4.94 -23.08 3.51
CA GLY A 65 -6.02 -23.64 4.34
C GLY A 65 -7.08 -22.56 4.65
N SER A 66 -8.33 -22.96 4.56
CA SER A 66 -9.50 -22.14 4.85
C SER A 66 -9.87 -22.20 6.32
N ASP A 67 -9.96 -21.06 7.00
CA ASP A 67 -10.79 -20.92 8.19
C ASP A 67 -11.59 -19.63 8.13
N GLY A 68 -12.94 -19.79 8.19
CA GLY A 68 -13.89 -18.72 8.08
C GLY A 68 -14.17 -18.04 9.43
N VAL A 69 -14.32 -16.73 9.40
CA VAL A 69 -14.95 -15.97 10.48
C VAL A 69 -15.91 -14.92 9.91
N ASN A 70 -17.16 -15.00 10.37
CA ASN A 70 -18.27 -14.08 10.10
C ASN A 70 -17.97 -12.65 10.60
N ALA A 71 -18.27 -11.66 9.78
CA ALA A 71 -18.33 -10.27 10.22
C ALA A 71 -19.62 -9.59 9.78
N GLY A 72 -20.57 -9.49 10.70
CA GLY A 72 -21.63 -8.49 10.66
C GLY A 72 -21.29 -7.38 11.65
N GLY A 73 -21.39 -6.12 11.28
CA GLY A 73 -21.16 -5.03 12.20
C GLY A 73 -21.25 -3.61 11.64
N ASN A 74 -22.28 -2.94 11.98
CA ASN A 74 -22.66 -1.52 12.18
C ASN A 74 -21.70 -0.39 11.74
N THR A 75 -22.25 0.49 10.90
CA THR A 75 -21.68 1.75 10.38
C THR A 75 -21.94 2.98 11.27
N SER A 76 -21.62 2.98 12.55
CA SER A 76 -21.89 4.15 13.43
C SER A 76 -20.74 4.59 14.35
N ALA A 77 -19.47 4.39 13.97
CA ALA A 77 -18.33 4.77 14.82
C ALA A 77 -17.27 5.58 14.09
N LEU A 78 -17.66 6.61 13.31
CA LEU A 78 -16.70 7.41 12.53
C LEU A 78 -16.18 8.67 13.26
N MET A 79 -16.56 8.90 14.53
CA MET A 79 -16.18 10.11 15.29
C MET A 79 -15.81 9.85 16.74
N THR A 80 -15.21 8.73 17.10
CA THR A 80 -14.53 8.60 18.39
C THR A 80 -13.02 8.62 18.15
N ARG A 81 -12.37 9.54 18.86
CA ARG A 81 -10.92 9.79 18.90
C ARG A 81 -10.16 8.47 19.04
N PRO A 82 -9.09 8.23 18.30
CA PRO A 82 -8.45 6.93 18.29
C PRO A 82 -7.53 6.76 19.50
N ASP A 83 -7.98 6.11 20.52
CA ASP A 83 -7.24 4.98 21.04
C ASP A 83 -7.34 3.97 19.91
N HIS A 84 -6.24 3.73 19.17
CA HIS A 84 -6.20 3.03 17.88
C HIS A 84 -7.11 1.79 17.91
N PRO A 85 -8.38 1.85 17.39
CA PRO A 85 -9.28 0.71 17.45
C PRO A 85 -8.74 -0.33 16.45
N GLY A 86 -8.11 -1.36 16.97
CA GLY A 86 -7.55 -2.46 16.21
C GLY A 86 -6.05 -2.67 16.35
N MET A 87 -5.35 -1.87 17.17
CA MET A 87 -3.94 -2.13 17.44
C MET A 87 -3.79 -3.47 18.20
N VAL A 88 -3.05 -4.39 17.60
CA VAL A 88 -2.70 -5.66 18.23
C VAL A 88 -1.46 -5.43 19.08
N LEU A 89 -1.61 -5.50 20.40
CA LEU A 89 -0.48 -5.47 21.34
C LEU A 89 0.08 -6.88 21.52
N PRO A 90 1.38 -7.02 21.83
CA PRO A 90 1.96 -8.31 22.20
C PRO A 90 1.21 -8.90 23.40
N GLU A 91 0.87 -10.19 23.35
CA GLU A 91 0.13 -10.89 24.43
C GLU A 91 0.87 -10.89 25.76
N ASN A 92 2.21 -10.86 25.74
CA ASN A 92 3.10 -10.78 26.91
C ASN A 92 4.12 -9.66 26.70
N GLN A 93 3.90 -8.51 27.33
CA GLN A 93 4.81 -7.35 27.26
C GLN A 93 6.16 -7.60 27.95
N ASP A 94 6.23 -8.56 28.86
CA ASP A 94 7.46 -8.89 29.61
C ASP A 94 8.36 -9.91 28.90
N ARG A 95 7.89 -10.50 27.79
CA ARG A 95 8.68 -11.48 27.03
C ARG A 95 9.36 -10.80 25.85
N ALA A 96 10.65 -11.11 25.65
CA ALA A 96 11.37 -10.68 24.47
C ALA A 96 10.69 -11.19 23.19
N LEU A 97 10.51 -10.29 22.22
CA LEU A 97 9.88 -10.59 20.95
C LEU A 97 10.92 -11.02 19.92
N SER A 98 10.60 -12.10 19.22
CA SER A 98 11.39 -12.59 18.09
C SER A 98 11.09 -11.79 16.81
N LEU A 99 12.02 -11.84 15.85
CA LEU A 99 11.85 -11.17 14.55
C LEU A 99 10.55 -11.57 13.81
N PRO A 100 10.15 -12.86 13.72
CA PRO A 100 8.89 -13.23 13.08
C PRO A 100 7.64 -12.61 13.76
N GLN A 101 7.64 -12.52 15.10
CA GLN A 101 6.55 -11.90 15.84
C GLN A 101 6.46 -10.40 15.59
N LEU A 102 7.60 -9.71 15.45
CA LEU A 102 7.64 -8.28 15.11
C LEU A 102 7.18 -8.02 13.67
N ILE A 103 7.49 -8.91 12.74
CA ILE A 103 6.99 -8.82 11.36
C ILE A 103 5.47 -8.98 11.36
N ASP A 104 4.90 -10.00 12.02
CA ASP A 104 3.45 -10.20 12.11
C ASP A 104 2.73 -8.98 12.76
N LEU A 105 3.33 -8.42 13.82
CA LEU A 105 2.82 -7.19 14.44
C LEU A 105 2.86 -5.99 13.49
N ALA A 106 3.95 -5.83 12.73
CA ALA A 106 4.10 -4.75 11.77
C ALA A 106 3.07 -4.86 10.64
N GLU A 107 2.86 -6.05 10.07
CA GLU A 107 1.88 -6.27 9.01
C GLU A 107 0.45 -5.94 9.47
N ARG A 108 0.12 -6.20 10.75
CA ARG A 108 -1.20 -5.90 11.32
C ARG A 108 -1.38 -4.44 11.74
N ASN A 109 -0.34 -3.80 12.24
CA ASN A 109 -0.45 -2.50 12.91
C ASN A 109 0.02 -1.34 12.03
N ASN A 110 0.95 -1.55 11.08
CA ASN A 110 1.54 -0.45 10.33
C ASN A 110 0.53 0.19 9.38
N PRO A 111 0.31 1.52 9.45
CA PRO A 111 -0.63 2.21 8.56
C PRO A 111 -0.30 2.11 7.07
N ARG A 112 0.98 1.88 6.69
CA ARG A 112 1.40 1.77 5.27
C ARG A 112 0.70 0.60 4.56
N THR A 113 0.56 -0.55 5.22
CA THR A 113 -0.16 -1.71 4.66
C THR A 113 -1.63 -1.39 4.43
N ARG A 114 -2.26 -0.68 5.39
CA ARG A 114 -3.64 -0.24 5.28
C ARG A 114 -3.85 0.74 4.13
N VAL A 115 -2.96 1.71 3.96
CA VAL A 115 -3.02 2.68 2.85
C VAL A 115 -2.91 1.96 1.50
N ALA A 116 -1.97 1.04 1.35
CA ALA A 116 -1.79 0.27 0.12
C ALA A 116 -2.99 -0.66 -0.16
N TRP A 117 -3.56 -1.28 0.87
CA TRP A 117 -4.77 -2.09 0.77
C TRP A 117 -5.99 -1.30 0.29
N GLU A 118 -6.22 -0.10 0.87
CA GLU A 118 -7.33 0.75 0.45
C GLU A 118 -7.11 1.27 -0.99
N ALA A 119 -5.87 1.51 -1.41
CA ALA A 119 -5.57 1.87 -2.80
C ALA A 119 -5.91 0.73 -3.78
N ALA A 120 -5.56 -0.51 -3.44
CA ALA A 120 -5.94 -1.69 -4.22
C ALA A 120 -7.46 -1.88 -4.26
N ARG A 121 -8.15 -1.65 -3.15
CA ARG A 121 -9.61 -1.70 -3.06
C ARG A 121 -10.29 -0.61 -3.89
N GLN A 122 -9.76 0.62 -3.89
CA GLN A 122 -10.25 1.69 -4.75
C GLN A 122 -10.13 1.34 -6.24
N ALA A 123 -9.00 0.76 -6.65
CA ALA A 123 -8.82 0.30 -8.02
C ALA A 123 -9.84 -0.80 -8.40
N ALA A 124 -10.11 -1.75 -7.50
CA ALA A 124 -11.12 -2.79 -7.72
C ALA A 124 -12.55 -2.21 -7.85
N ILE A 125 -12.89 -1.22 -7.03
CA ILE A 125 -14.17 -0.49 -7.15
C ILE A 125 -14.24 0.22 -8.52
N GLY A 126 -13.13 0.77 -9.01
CA GLY A 126 -13.01 1.38 -10.34
C GLY A 126 -13.41 0.43 -11.48
N VAL A 127 -13.13 -0.88 -11.36
CA VAL A 127 -13.65 -1.89 -12.31
C VAL A 127 -15.16 -1.97 -12.28
N GLY A 128 -15.76 -1.94 -11.07
CA GLY A 128 -17.22 -1.90 -10.91
C GLY A 128 -17.85 -0.68 -11.58
N MET A 129 -17.25 0.49 -11.39
CA MET A 129 -17.68 1.73 -12.04
C MET A 129 -17.60 1.63 -13.57
N SER A 130 -16.51 1.06 -14.10
CA SER A 130 -16.34 0.85 -15.54
C SER A 130 -17.35 -0.15 -16.11
N ARG A 131 -17.67 -1.22 -15.36
CA ARG A 131 -18.71 -2.21 -15.75
C ARG A 131 -20.11 -1.61 -15.76
N ALA A 132 -20.39 -0.63 -14.89
CA ALA A 132 -21.69 0.05 -14.84
C ALA A 132 -22.06 0.72 -16.17
N ALA A 133 -21.08 1.10 -17.00
CA ALA A 133 -21.32 1.65 -18.34
C ALA A 133 -21.93 0.65 -19.33
N MET A 134 -21.85 -0.66 -19.06
CA MET A 134 -22.51 -1.72 -19.86
C MET A 134 -23.90 -2.09 -19.33
N LEU A 135 -24.33 -1.51 -18.20
CA LEU A 135 -25.62 -1.80 -17.58
C LEU A 135 -26.64 -0.70 -17.94
N PRO A 136 -27.94 -1.02 -17.92
CA PRO A 136 -28.98 -0.02 -18.10
C PRO A 136 -28.91 1.05 -17.00
N GLN A 137 -28.95 2.32 -17.39
CA GLN A 137 -28.97 3.47 -16.49
C GLN A 137 -30.38 4.04 -16.47
N LEU A 138 -30.99 4.11 -15.29
CA LEU A 138 -32.33 4.66 -15.08
C LEU A 138 -32.24 5.93 -14.27
N THR A 139 -32.64 7.06 -14.86
CA THR A 139 -32.60 8.38 -14.24
C THR A 139 -34.02 8.92 -14.10
N PHE A 140 -34.40 9.29 -12.89
CA PHE A 140 -35.61 10.07 -12.63
C PHE A 140 -35.24 11.53 -12.45
N SER A 141 -35.93 12.40 -13.16
CA SER A 141 -35.85 13.85 -12.98
C SER A 141 -37.23 14.46 -12.91
N ALA A 142 -37.40 15.50 -12.12
CA ALA A 142 -38.62 16.28 -12.06
C ALA A 142 -38.28 17.76 -12.04
N MET A 143 -38.88 18.51 -12.96
CA MET A 143 -38.79 19.97 -13.00
C MET A 143 -40.17 20.56 -12.78
N GLY A 144 -40.27 21.48 -11.86
CA GLY A 144 -41.54 22.20 -11.61
C GLY A 144 -41.33 23.70 -11.62
N GLY A 145 -42.30 24.42 -12.13
CA GLY A 145 -42.19 25.88 -12.17
C GLY A 145 -43.40 26.53 -12.81
N PHE A 146 -43.34 27.87 -12.87
CA PHE A 146 -44.32 28.67 -13.57
C PHE A 146 -43.76 29.05 -14.95
N GLN A 147 -44.55 28.78 -16.00
CA GLN A 147 -44.17 29.07 -17.38
C GLN A 147 -45.18 29.96 -18.06
N ARG A 148 -44.70 30.95 -18.78
CA ARG A 148 -45.47 31.74 -19.72
C ARG A 148 -44.96 31.47 -21.13
N MET A 149 -45.83 30.93 -21.98
CA MET A 149 -45.50 30.60 -23.37
C MET A 149 -46.41 31.39 -24.32
N ALA A 150 -45.84 31.94 -25.36
CA ALA A 150 -46.57 32.56 -26.47
C ALA A 150 -46.50 31.62 -27.68
N LEU A 151 -47.65 31.12 -28.13
CA LEU A 151 -47.76 30.32 -29.34
C LEU A 151 -48.17 31.22 -30.49
N PRO A 152 -47.40 31.29 -31.59
CA PRO A 152 -47.81 32.05 -32.76
C PRO A 152 -49.06 31.42 -33.39
N LEU A 153 -50.04 32.24 -33.69
CA LEU A 153 -51.28 31.86 -34.40
C LEU A 153 -51.50 32.77 -35.60
N PRO A 154 -52.09 32.23 -36.67
CA PRO A 154 -52.52 33.06 -37.80
C PRO A 154 -53.50 34.15 -37.34
N ASN A 155 -53.45 35.33 -37.96
CA ASN A 155 -54.25 36.51 -37.61
C ASN A 155 -55.76 36.28 -37.63
N TYR A 156 -56.25 35.27 -38.36
CA TYR A 156 -57.69 34.95 -38.41
C TYR A 156 -58.14 34.15 -37.15
N LEU A 157 -57.22 33.60 -36.40
CA LEU A 157 -57.50 32.89 -35.13
C LEU A 157 -57.22 33.76 -33.90
N SER A 158 -56.30 34.71 -33.99
CA SER A 158 -55.99 35.67 -32.93
C SER A 158 -55.61 37.03 -33.54
N SER A 159 -56.33 38.08 -33.16
CA SER A 159 -56.04 39.45 -33.61
C SER A 159 -54.64 39.94 -33.15
N ARG A 160 -54.01 39.31 -32.22
CA ARG A 160 -52.63 39.57 -31.71
C ARG A 160 -51.55 38.77 -32.39
N GLY A 161 -51.89 37.85 -33.30
CA GLY A 161 -50.96 36.95 -33.97
C GLY A 161 -50.31 35.90 -33.05
N TYR A 162 -50.70 35.83 -31.78
CA TYR A 162 -50.23 34.80 -30.84
C TYR A 162 -51.24 34.55 -29.71
N LEU A 163 -51.16 33.36 -29.13
CA LEU A 163 -51.89 32.92 -27.93
C LEU A 163 -50.91 32.89 -26.76
N THR A 164 -51.26 33.52 -25.64
CA THR A 164 -50.43 33.42 -24.42
C THR A 164 -51.01 32.36 -23.49
N SER A 165 -50.18 31.46 -23.10
CA SER A 165 -50.51 30.45 -22.10
C SER A 165 -49.63 30.64 -20.84
N ASN A 166 -50.27 30.79 -19.69
CA ASN A 166 -49.59 30.92 -18.39
C ASN A 166 -50.02 29.75 -17.50
N GLY A 167 -49.06 29.14 -16.81
CA GLY A 167 -49.41 28.09 -15.90
C GLY A 167 -48.24 27.61 -15.04
N ALA A 168 -48.59 27.01 -13.91
CA ALA A 168 -47.66 26.22 -13.13
C ALA A 168 -47.71 24.76 -13.61
N ALA A 169 -46.56 24.18 -13.84
CA ALA A 169 -46.46 22.80 -14.32
C ALA A 169 -45.29 22.06 -13.65
N ALA A 170 -45.45 20.78 -13.53
CA ALA A 170 -44.38 19.84 -13.16
C ALA A 170 -44.15 18.85 -14.33
N PHE A 171 -42.89 18.56 -14.60
CA PHE A 171 -42.43 17.70 -15.68
C PHE A 171 -41.62 16.54 -15.09
N PRO A 172 -42.27 15.50 -14.53
CA PRO A 172 -41.57 14.28 -14.17
C PRO A 172 -41.12 13.57 -15.45
N LYS A 173 -39.85 13.10 -15.44
CA LYS A 173 -39.23 12.35 -16.53
C LYS A 173 -38.48 11.16 -15.98
N LEU A 174 -38.72 9.99 -16.49
CA LEU A 174 -37.93 8.78 -16.30
C LEU A 174 -37.20 8.48 -17.62
N GLU A 175 -35.90 8.31 -17.55
CA GLU A 175 -35.03 8.09 -18.70
C GLU A 175 -34.23 6.84 -18.49
N LEU A 176 -34.28 5.92 -19.46
CA LEU A 176 -33.52 4.68 -19.50
C LEU A 176 -32.52 4.77 -20.65
N ASP A 177 -31.23 4.73 -20.32
CA ASP A 177 -30.14 4.63 -21.28
C ASP A 177 -29.46 3.27 -21.17
N TYR A 178 -29.32 2.53 -22.27
CA TYR A 178 -28.65 1.25 -22.30
C TYR A 178 -27.74 1.11 -23.52
N LEU A 179 -26.45 0.94 -23.27
CA LEU A 179 -25.45 0.74 -24.31
C LEU A 179 -25.63 -0.64 -24.93
N LEU A 180 -25.90 -0.71 -26.24
CA LEU A 180 -26.00 -1.94 -26.98
C LEU A 180 -24.71 -2.32 -27.69
N LEU A 181 -24.04 -1.31 -28.33
CA LEU A 181 -22.83 -1.55 -29.10
C LEU A 181 -21.98 -0.28 -29.17
N ASP A 182 -20.70 -0.42 -28.86
CA ASP A 182 -19.68 0.64 -29.01
C ASP A 182 -18.36 0.14 -29.62
N PHE A 183 -18.43 -1.00 -30.30
CA PHE A 183 -17.32 -1.63 -30.99
C PHE A 183 -16.11 -1.92 -30.09
N GLY A 184 -16.36 -2.20 -28.81
CA GLY A 184 -15.35 -2.63 -27.86
C GLY A 184 -14.73 -1.51 -27.01
N ARG A 185 -15.18 -0.26 -27.16
CA ARG A 185 -14.68 0.88 -26.36
C ARG A 185 -14.85 0.62 -24.86
N THR A 186 -16.07 0.35 -24.41
CA THR A 186 -16.36 0.11 -22.98
C THR A 186 -15.66 -1.17 -22.49
N ARG A 187 -15.54 -2.21 -23.33
CA ARG A 187 -14.81 -3.43 -22.97
C ARG A 187 -13.33 -3.17 -22.74
N ALA A 188 -12.69 -2.37 -23.59
CA ALA A 188 -11.29 -1.94 -23.42
C ALA A 188 -11.12 -1.09 -22.14
N GLN A 189 -12.04 -0.17 -21.85
CA GLN A 189 -12.03 0.60 -20.59
C GLN A 189 -12.16 -0.30 -19.34
N ILE A 190 -12.99 -1.34 -19.39
CA ILE A 190 -13.10 -2.32 -18.30
C ILE A 190 -11.80 -3.11 -18.14
N ASN A 191 -11.16 -3.51 -19.23
CA ASN A 191 -9.88 -4.23 -19.19
C ASN A 191 -8.76 -3.32 -18.68
N GLU A 192 -8.71 -2.07 -19.11
CA GLU A 192 -7.80 -1.04 -18.57
C GLU A 192 -7.93 -0.97 -17.04
N ALA A 193 -9.16 -0.82 -16.51
CA ALA A 193 -9.42 -0.77 -15.07
C ALA A 193 -9.00 -2.06 -14.35
N LYS A 194 -9.18 -3.25 -14.98
CA LYS A 194 -8.71 -4.53 -14.42
C LYS A 194 -7.19 -4.59 -14.32
N TYR A 195 -6.46 -4.15 -15.35
CA TYR A 195 -5.00 -4.10 -15.31
C TYR A 195 -4.49 -3.07 -14.31
N GLN A 196 -5.18 -1.92 -14.15
CA GLN A 196 -4.89 -0.96 -13.08
C GLN A 196 -5.09 -1.57 -11.69
N THR A 197 -6.15 -2.38 -11.51
CA THR A 197 -6.37 -3.12 -10.27
C THR A 197 -5.25 -4.14 -10.01
N LEU A 198 -4.83 -4.86 -11.05
CA LEU A 198 -3.72 -5.81 -10.95
C LEU A 198 -2.42 -5.10 -10.55
N ALA A 199 -2.14 -3.94 -11.15
CA ALA A 199 -0.98 -3.11 -10.79
C ALA A 199 -1.04 -2.66 -9.33
N ALA A 200 -2.21 -2.24 -8.84
CA ALA A 200 -2.41 -1.83 -7.44
C ALA A 200 -2.23 -3.02 -6.47
N ASN A 201 -2.69 -4.21 -6.82
CA ASN A 201 -2.51 -5.42 -6.02
C ASN A 201 -1.03 -5.83 -5.91
N PHE A 202 -0.28 -5.76 -7.01
CA PHE A 202 1.17 -5.97 -6.96
C PHE A 202 1.89 -4.87 -6.18
N GLY A 203 1.44 -3.62 -6.31
CA GLY A 203 1.96 -2.51 -5.50
C GLY A 203 1.72 -2.73 -4.01
N PHE A 204 0.58 -3.29 -3.63
CA PHE A 204 0.30 -3.70 -2.25
C PHE A 204 1.29 -4.76 -1.76
N SER A 205 1.59 -5.80 -2.56
CA SER A 205 2.59 -6.81 -2.22
C SER A 205 4.00 -6.22 -2.10
N ALA A 206 4.37 -5.26 -2.95
CA ALA A 206 5.66 -4.57 -2.85
C ALA A 206 5.79 -3.78 -1.53
N VAL A 207 4.71 -3.14 -1.05
CA VAL A 207 4.69 -2.45 0.25
C VAL A 207 4.90 -3.43 1.41
N HIS A 208 4.32 -4.64 1.36
CA HIS A 208 4.56 -5.68 2.36
C HIS A 208 6.03 -6.10 2.40
N GLN A 209 6.64 -6.41 1.24
CA GLN A 209 8.06 -6.79 1.19
C GLN A 209 8.98 -5.68 1.71
N GLN A 210 8.68 -4.42 1.38
CA GLN A 210 9.43 -3.28 1.90
C GLN A 210 9.27 -3.15 3.43
N LEU A 211 8.06 -3.33 3.96
CA LEU A 211 7.82 -3.28 5.39
C LEU A 211 8.60 -4.37 6.14
N ILE A 212 8.62 -5.61 5.62
CA ILE A 212 9.40 -6.71 6.20
C ILE A 212 10.89 -6.35 6.24
N LEU A 213 11.44 -5.78 5.15
CA LEU A 213 12.84 -5.33 5.10
C LEU A 213 13.10 -4.22 6.13
N ASP A 214 12.20 -3.25 6.26
CA ASP A 214 12.31 -2.16 7.23
C ASP A 214 12.33 -2.71 8.67
N VAL A 215 11.46 -3.68 8.99
CA VAL A 215 11.42 -4.34 10.31
C VAL A 215 12.71 -5.11 10.58
N ILE A 216 13.21 -5.90 9.63
CA ILE A 216 14.48 -6.63 9.76
C ILE A 216 15.62 -5.66 10.04
N SER A 217 15.68 -4.56 9.29
CA SER A 217 16.72 -3.55 9.43
C SER A 217 16.69 -2.87 10.80
N ALA A 218 15.50 -2.46 11.26
CA ALA A 218 15.32 -1.83 12.56
C ALA A 218 15.59 -2.81 13.72
N TYR A 219 15.19 -4.07 13.57
CA TYR A 219 15.44 -5.12 14.56
C TYR A 219 16.95 -5.36 14.78
N HIS A 220 17.70 -5.54 13.69
CA HIS A 220 19.15 -5.76 13.82
C HIS A 220 19.91 -4.49 14.24
N ALA A 221 19.41 -3.31 13.88
CA ALA A 221 19.96 -2.04 14.39
C ALA A 221 19.77 -1.93 15.92
N GLN A 222 18.60 -2.32 16.45
CA GLN A 222 18.33 -2.35 17.87
C GLN A 222 19.22 -3.39 18.58
N GLN A 223 19.42 -4.58 18.00
CA GLN A 223 20.33 -5.58 18.56
C GLN A 223 21.78 -5.07 18.62
N ALA A 224 22.25 -4.39 17.57
CA ALA A 224 23.58 -3.79 17.57
C ALA A 224 23.73 -2.72 18.66
N ALA A 225 22.72 -1.85 18.81
CA ALA A 225 22.73 -0.80 19.83
C ALA A 225 22.77 -1.40 21.25
N GLN A 226 21.99 -2.44 21.52
CA GLN A 226 22.04 -3.17 22.80
C GLN A 226 23.42 -3.81 23.07
N ALA A 227 24.05 -4.38 22.04
CA ALA A 227 25.39 -4.94 22.17
C ALA A 227 26.45 -3.87 22.45
N ILE A 228 26.31 -2.68 21.85
CA ILE A 228 27.19 -1.54 22.12
C ILE A 228 27.00 -1.02 23.55
N VAL A 229 25.76 -0.94 24.05
CA VAL A 229 25.51 -0.58 25.47
C VAL A 229 26.18 -1.58 26.41
N ALA A 230 26.07 -2.88 26.13
CA ALA A 230 26.73 -3.92 26.94
C ALA A 230 28.27 -3.76 26.92
N ALA A 231 28.86 -3.53 25.74
CA ALA A 231 30.29 -3.27 25.58
C ALA A 231 30.72 -1.99 26.33
N SER A 232 29.90 -0.93 26.30
CA SER A 232 30.18 0.33 27.03
C SER A 232 30.13 0.12 28.55
N HIS A 233 29.22 -0.71 29.06
CA HIS A 233 29.22 -1.08 30.48
C HIS A 233 30.51 -1.78 30.88
N HIS A 234 30.97 -2.77 30.09
CA HIS A 234 32.26 -3.45 30.37
C HIS A 234 33.45 -2.48 30.28
N ALA A 235 33.41 -1.49 29.35
CA ALA A 235 34.44 -0.46 29.27
C ALA A 235 34.47 0.40 30.55
N VAL A 236 33.32 0.81 31.07
CA VAL A 236 33.24 1.55 32.35
C VAL A 236 33.78 0.75 33.51
N GLU A 237 33.44 -0.56 33.62
CA GLU A 237 33.95 -1.50 34.64
C GLU A 237 35.47 -1.62 34.55
N ASN A 238 36.02 -1.84 33.36
CA ASN A 238 37.46 -1.93 33.11
C ASN A 238 38.20 -0.63 33.53
N MET A 239 37.66 0.51 33.14
CA MET A 239 38.26 1.83 33.52
C MET A 239 38.15 2.10 35.02
N ALA A 240 37.11 1.62 35.70
CA ALA A 240 36.99 1.72 37.16
C ALA A 240 38.06 0.86 37.89
N ILE A 241 38.31 -0.37 37.41
CA ILE A 241 39.36 -1.25 37.89
C ILE A 241 40.75 -0.58 37.70
N LEU A 242 41.01 0.00 36.52
CA LEU A 242 42.25 0.70 36.24
C LEU A 242 42.46 1.91 37.17
N LEU A 243 41.40 2.67 37.45
CA LEU A 243 41.44 3.82 38.38
C LEU A 243 41.78 3.34 39.79
N GLN A 244 41.12 2.28 40.28
CA GLN A 244 41.40 1.68 41.60
C GLN A 244 42.87 1.21 41.72
N SER A 245 43.36 0.55 40.66
CA SER A 245 44.77 0.12 40.59
C SER A 245 45.74 1.31 40.62
N ALA A 246 45.46 2.39 39.88
CA ALA A 246 46.27 3.59 39.86
C ALA A 246 46.30 4.31 41.22
N GLN A 247 45.16 4.39 41.89
CA GLN A 247 45.04 4.93 43.24
C GLN A 247 45.86 4.10 44.25
N SER A 248 45.68 2.77 44.28
CA SER A 248 46.42 1.89 45.17
C SER A 248 47.95 2.01 44.97
N ARG A 249 48.40 2.01 43.73
CA ARG A 249 49.86 2.17 43.44
C ARG A 249 50.38 3.56 43.78
N HIS A 250 49.59 4.62 43.64
CA HIS A 250 49.97 5.97 44.07
C HIS A 250 50.13 6.01 45.61
N ASP A 251 49.21 5.42 46.35
CA ASP A 251 49.25 5.37 47.81
C ASP A 251 50.46 4.59 48.34
N HIS A 252 50.98 3.64 47.54
CA HIS A 252 52.22 2.90 47.83
C HIS A 252 53.49 3.61 47.26
N GLY A 253 53.33 4.76 46.58
CA GLY A 253 54.46 5.52 46.00
C GLY A 253 55.00 4.94 44.67
N GLU A 254 54.28 4.04 44.04
CA GLU A 254 54.65 3.32 42.80
C GLU A 254 54.08 3.97 41.54
N ALA A 255 53.11 4.90 41.67
CA ALA A 255 52.50 5.61 40.56
C ALA A 255 52.44 7.12 40.84
N THR A 256 52.34 7.93 39.76
CA THR A 256 52.27 9.39 39.87
C THR A 256 50.81 9.87 40.01
N ILE A 257 50.64 11.08 40.54
CA ILE A 257 49.32 11.77 40.54
C ILE A 257 48.76 11.94 39.12
N ILE A 258 49.64 12.01 38.11
CA ILE A 258 49.26 12.11 36.70
C ILE A 258 48.59 10.83 36.21
N ASP A 259 49.05 9.68 36.68
CA ASP A 259 48.44 8.40 36.36
C ASP A 259 47.01 8.29 36.93
N VAL A 260 46.80 8.74 38.17
CA VAL A 260 45.47 8.81 38.80
C VAL A 260 44.56 9.77 38.03
N ALA A 261 45.05 10.99 37.70
CA ALA A 261 44.26 11.95 36.93
C ALA A 261 43.92 11.43 35.53
N THR A 262 44.86 10.70 34.89
CA THR A 262 44.61 10.05 33.58
C THR A 262 43.55 8.95 33.68
N ALA A 263 43.61 8.11 34.71
CA ALA A 263 42.59 7.08 34.94
C ALA A 263 41.21 7.70 35.24
N GLN A 264 41.15 8.79 36.04
CA GLN A 264 39.89 9.50 36.28
C GLN A 264 39.28 10.07 34.99
N ARG A 265 40.11 10.71 34.14
CA ARG A 265 39.67 11.19 32.81
C ARG A 265 39.12 10.06 31.95
N ASN A 266 39.83 8.91 31.88
CA ASN A 266 39.43 7.77 31.06
C ASN A 266 38.11 7.15 31.56
N LEU A 267 37.91 7.04 32.88
CA LEU A 267 36.64 6.61 33.46
C LEU A 267 35.49 7.59 33.14
N ALA A 268 35.74 8.88 33.22
CA ALA A 268 34.76 9.91 32.87
C ALA A 268 34.38 9.82 31.37
N GLN A 269 35.38 9.58 30.49
CA GLN A 269 35.13 9.38 29.07
C GLN A 269 34.29 8.13 28.83
N ALA A 270 34.61 6.98 29.45
CA ALA A 270 33.85 5.76 29.29
C ALA A 270 32.37 5.90 29.76
N ARG A 271 32.13 6.67 30.83
CA ARG A 271 30.76 7.00 31.28
C ARG A 271 30.02 7.86 30.26
N PHE A 272 30.70 8.89 29.71
CA PHE A 272 30.12 9.72 28.65
C PHE A 272 29.75 8.87 27.41
N ASP A 273 30.63 7.94 27.02
CA ASP A 273 30.36 7.03 25.88
C ASP A 273 29.21 6.04 26.18
N LEU A 274 29.06 5.61 27.43
CA LEU A 274 27.91 4.81 27.87
C LEU A 274 26.59 5.60 27.76
N ASP A 275 26.57 6.85 28.22
CA ASP A 275 25.37 7.71 28.11
C ASP A 275 24.99 7.92 26.66
N LYS A 276 25.97 8.12 25.77
CA LYS A 276 25.75 8.22 24.32
C LYS A 276 25.25 6.91 23.70
N ALA A 277 25.75 5.75 24.17
CA ALA A 277 25.28 4.45 23.71
C ALA A 277 23.82 4.19 24.13
N ASN A 278 23.45 4.58 25.36
CA ASN A 278 22.07 4.48 25.84
C ASN A 278 21.11 5.36 25.01
N ASP A 279 21.50 6.58 24.67
CA ASP A 279 20.70 7.46 23.80
C ASP A 279 20.49 6.82 22.40
N ALA A 280 21.56 6.27 21.83
CA ALA A 280 21.49 5.57 20.54
C ALA A 280 20.59 4.32 20.60
N GLU A 281 20.62 3.57 21.72
CA GLU A 281 19.72 2.42 21.94
C GLU A 281 18.27 2.86 22.02
N HIS A 282 17.98 3.93 22.75
CA HIS A 282 16.63 4.48 22.81
C HIS A 282 16.15 4.91 21.43
N GLY A 283 16.99 5.55 20.63
CA GLY A 283 16.67 5.94 19.25
C GLY A 283 16.36 4.74 18.36
N ALA A 284 17.17 3.69 18.41
CA ALA A 284 16.95 2.47 17.64
C ALA A 284 15.66 1.74 18.07
N ARG A 285 15.34 1.71 19.36
CA ARG A 285 14.09 1.17 19.90
C ARG A 285 12.88 1.94 19.40
N HIS A 286 12.94 3.28 19.41
CA HIS A 286 11.86 4.10 18.89
C HIS A 286 11.64 3.87 17.38
N ALA A 287 12.72 3.72 16.61
CA ALA A 287 12.62 3.40 15.18
C ALA A 287 11.97 2.02 14.95
N LEU A 288 12.30 1.02 15.77
CA LEU A 288 11.67 -0.30 15.70
C LEU A 288 10.17 -0.24 16.05
N LEU A 289 9.79 0.52 17.08
CA LEU A 289 8.40 0.74 17.46
C LEU A 289 7.62 1.47 16.35
N GLU A 290 8.21 2.46 15.70
CA GLU A 290 7.61 3.17 14.57
C GLU A 290 7.31 2.23 13.40
N VAL A 291 8.30 1.43 12.98
CA VAL A 291 8.14 0.51 11.85
C VAL A 291 7.13 -0.61 12.16
N THR A 292 7.07 -1.06 13.42
CA THR A 292 6.05 -2.04 13.84
C THR A 292 4.66 -1.45 14.07
N GLY A 293 4.52 -0.10 13.96
CA GLY A 293 3.26 0.59 14.19
C GLY A 293 2.82 0.61 15.65
N LEU A 294 3.75 0.44 16.59
CA LEU A 294 3.51 0.44 18.02
C LEU A 294 3.80 1.83 18.62
N PRO A 295 3.15 2.20 19.75
CA PRO A 295 3.43 3.46 20.42
C PRO A 295 4.87 3.54 20.91
N ALA A 296 5.52 4.70 20.76
CA ALA A 296 6.90 4.93 21.22
C ALA A 296 7.10 4.75 22.73
N THR A 297 6.02 4.80 23.52
CA THR A 297 6.02 4.64 24.97
C THR A 297 5.93 3.17 25.44
N LEU A 298 5.73 2.22 24.51
CA LEU A 298 5.61 0.82 24.86
C LEU A 298 6.99 0.26 25.28
N PRO A 299 7.11 -0.39 26.45
CA PRO A 299 8.30 -1.14 26.77
C PRO A 299 8.43 -2.32 25.80
N LEU A 300 9.53 -2.39 25.06
CA LEU A 300 9.80 -3.43 24.09
C LEU A 300 11.11 -4.12 24.45
N ALA A 301 11.03 -5.39 24.80
CA ALA A 301 12.19 -6.28 24.87
C ALA A 301 12.27 -7.10 23.58
N ILE A 302 13.48 -7.24 23.03
CA ILE A 302 13.74 -8.10 21.87
C ILE A 302 14.74 -9.18 22.24
N ASP A 303 14.71 -10.30 21.51
CA ASP A 303 15.68 -11.36 21.69
C ASP A 303 17.10 -10.84 21.43
N ALA A 304 18.04 -11.27 22.26
CA ALA A 304 19.46 -11.00 22.02
C ALA A 304 19.88 -11.53 20.65
N MET A 305 20.93 -10.94 20.09
CA MET A 305 21.43 -11.35 18.77
C MET A 305 21.75 -12.85 18.80
N PRO A 306 21.05 -13.69 18.01
CA PRO A 306 21.28 -15.12 18.05
C PRO A 306 22.70 -15.41 17.54
N ALA A 307 23.35 -16.41 18.14
CA ALA A 307 24.57 -16.98 17.59
C ALA A 307 24.32 -17.78 16.28
N ARG A 308 23.38 -17.30 15.47
CA ARG A 308 22.97 -17.92 14.20
C ARG A 308 24.12 -17.77 13.20
N ALA A 309 24.49 -18.87 12.57
CA ALA A 309 25.52 -18.85 11.55
C ALA A 309 25.09 -17.95 10.37
N LEU A 310 25.85 -16.89 10.15
CA LEU A 310 25.73 -16.10 8.92
C LEU A 310 26.03 -17.00 7.72
N PRO A 311 25.41 -16.74 6.54
CA PRO A 311 25.77 -17.46 5.33
C PRO A 311 27.28 -17.30 5.07
N ARG A 312 27.96 -18.40 4.77
CA ARG A 312 29.43 -18.39 4.56
C ARG A 312 29.84 -17.85 3.19
N SER A 313 28.90 -17.76 2.27
CA SER A 313 29.10 -17.27 0.90
C SER A 313 27.81 -16.68 0.35
N THR A 314 27.93 -15.80 -0.63
CA THR A 314 26.79 -15.27 -1.36
C THR A 314 26.15 -16.37 -2.23
N PRO A 315 24.82 -16.48 -2.29
CA PRO A 315 24.15 -17.48 -3.11
C PRO A 315 24.22 -17.13 -4.59
N GLY A 316 24.62 -18.11 -5.41
CA GLY A 316 24.41 -18.10 -6.86
C GLY A 316 25.29 -17.16 -7.70
N GLN A 317 25.17 -17.32 -9.03
CA GLN A 317 25.74 -16.37 -9.98
C GLN A 317 24.79 -15.18 -10.15
N ILE A 318 25.33 -13.98 -10.29
CA ILE A 318 24.57 -12.73 -10.43
C ILE A 318 23.47 -12.81 -11.50
N ARG A 319 23.76 -13.47 -12.63
CA ARG A 319 22.78 -13.66 -13.70
C ARG A 319 21.53 -14.42 -13.23
N GLN A 320 21.71 -15.49 -12.45
CA GLN A 320 20.58 -16.26 -11.91
C GLN A 320 19.74 -15.45 -10.94
N LEU A 321 20.38 -14.63 -10.11
CA LEU A 321 19.70 -13.73 -9.17
C LEU A 321 18.90 -12.65 -9.90
N VAL A 322 19.45 -12.11 -10.99
CA VAL A 322 18.76 -11.13 -11.84
C VAL A 322 17.55 -11.78 -12.54
N ASP A 323 17.74 -12.94 -13.17
CA ASP A 323 16.64 -13.66 -13.84
C ASP A 323 15.51 -13.99 -12.84
N GLN A 324 15.87 -14.37 -11.63
CA GLN A 324 14.93 -14.62 -10.55
C GLN A 324 14.19 -13.33 -10.11
N ALA A 325 14.92 -12.22 -9.91
CA ALA A 325 14.34 -10.94 -9.56
C ALA A 325 13.32 -10.47 -10.60
N LEU A 326 13.67 -10.57 -11.90
CA LEU A 326 12.79 -10.20 -13.01
C LEU A 326 11.53 -11.09 -13.09
N ALA A 327 11.58 -12.32 -12.55
CA ALA A 327 10.45 -13.24 -12.54
C ALA A 327 9.52 -13.08 -11.32
N SER A 328 10.03 -12.58 -10.18
CA SER A 328 9.33 -12.65 -8.88
C SER A 328 8.99 -11.30 -8.25
N ARG A 329 9.64 -10.21 -8.65
CA ARG A 329 9.45 -8.89 -8.03
C ARG A 329 8.06 -8.31 -8.31
N PRO A 330 7.28 -7.96 -7.27
CA PRO A 330 5.93 -7.44 -7.45
C PRO A 330 5.90 -6.01 -8.04
N ASP A 331 6.91 -5.18 -7.81
CA ASP A 331 6.99 -3.84 -8.40
C ASP A 331 7.13 -3.90 -9.93
N LEU A 332 7.96 -4.81 -10.47
CA LEU A 332 8.07 -5.04 -11.91
C LEU A 332 6.76 -5.58 -12.50
N MET A 333 6.08 -6.49 -11.78
CA MET A 333 4.77 -7.00 -12.19
C MET A 333 3.71 -5.90 -12.24
N ALA A 334 3.78 -4.94 -11.31
CA ALA A 334 2.91 -3.76 -11.32
C ALA A 334 3.15 -2.91 -12.59
N ASP A 335 4.39 -2.73 -13.01
CA ASP A 335 4.71 -1.95 -14.21
C ASP A 335 4.31 -2.66 -15.51
N ILE A 336 4.46 -3.98 -15.58
CA ILE A 336 3.91 -4.79 -16.68
C ILE A 336 2.38 -4.64 -16.75
N ALA A 337 1.70 -4.65 -15.61
CA ALA A 337 0.25 -4.46 -15.56
C ALA A 337 -0.15 -3.03 -15.99
N LYS A 338 0.60 -1.99 -15.61
CA LYS A 338 0.39 -0.60 -16.09
C LYS A 338 0.59 -0.48 -17.60
N LEU A 339 1.60 -1.12 -18.17
CA LEU A 339 1.79 -1.17 -19.62
C LEU A 339 0.59 -1.83 -20.31
N ARG A 340 0.08 -2.95 -19.78
CA ARG A 340 -1.14 -3.58 -20.31
C ARG A 340 -2.39 -2.69 -20.18
N ALA A 341 -2.50 -1.93 -19.10
CA ALA A 341 -3.57 -0.94 -18.95
C ALA A 341 -3.48 0.14 -20.03
N SER A 342 -2.29 0.65 -20.35
CA SER A 342 -2.10 1.64 -21.40
C SER A 342 -2.35 1.07 -22.82
N ASP A 343 -2.04 -0.20 -23.09
CA ASP A 343 -2.43 -0.88 -24.33
C ASP A 343 -3.95 -0.87 -24.53
N GLU A 344 -4.72 -1.19 -23.48
CA GLU A 344 -6.19 -1.16 -23.50
C GLU A 344 -6.74 0.28 -23.63
N ALA A 345 -6.07 1.28 -23.05
CA ALA A 345 -6.43 2.70 -23.23
C ALA A 345 -6.28 3.15 -24.71
N VAL A 346 -5.24 2.66 -25.41
CA VAL A 346 -5.08 2.88 -26.85
C VAL A 346 -6.23 2.23 -27.62
N LEU A 347 -6.60 0.98 -27.30
CA LEU A 347 -7.72 0.28 -27.93
C LEU A 347 -9.05 1.02 -27.69
N ALA A 348 -9.30 1.52 -26.48
CA ALA A 348 -10.47 2.32 -26.14
C ALA A 348 -10.53 3.63 -26.96
N SER A 349 -9.38 4.31 -27.11
CA SER A 349 -9.27 5.54 -27.90
C SER A 349 -9.51 5.30 -29.39
N LYS A 350 -8.98 4.19 -29.95
CA LYS A 350 -9.23 3.77 -31.34
C LYS A 350 -10.69 3.38 -31.58
N ALA A 351 -11.32 2.65 -30.63
CA ALA A 351 -12.73 2.30 -30.69
C ALA A 351 -13.66 3.52 -30.62
N ALA A 352 -13.21 4.62 -30.02
CA ALA A 352 -13.96 5.88 -29.98
C ALA A 352 -14.19 6.54 -31.35
N LEU A 353 -13.47 6.14 -32.40
CA LEU A 353 -13.74 6.57 -33.79
C LEU A 353 -15.00 5.93 -34.38
N ARG A 354 -15.48 4.84 -33.81
CA ARG A 354 -16.59 4.04 -34.32
C ARG A 354 -17.94 4.57 -33.81
N PRO A 355 -19.07 4.24 -34.49
CA PRO A 355 -20.40 4.61 -34.01
C PRO A 355 -20.71 3.99 -32.64
N ARG A 356 -21.58 4.65 -31.88
CA ARG A 356 -22.18 4.11 -30.65
C ARG A 356 -23.67 3.87 -30.91
N VAL A 357 -24.16 2.71 -30.54
CA VAL A 357 -25.57 2.33 -30.58
C VAL A 357 -26.08 2.16 -29.16
N ALA A 358 -27.11 2.90 -28.79
CA ALA A 358 -27.74 2.83 -27.48
C ALA A 358 -29.26 2.69 -27.63
N PHE A 359 -29.88 2.03 -26.68
CA PHE A 359 -31.33 2.06 -26.50
C PHE A 359 -31.67 3.18 -25.53
N ALA A 360 -32.56 4.07 -25.92
CA ALA A 360 -33.07 5.18 -25.13
C ALA A 360 -34.57 5.01 -24.91
N GLY A 361 -34.97 4.79 -23.66
CA GLY A 361 -36.38 4.75 -23.23
C GLY A 361 -36.72 6.01 -22.45
N THR A 362 -37.85 6.64 -22.73
CA THR A 362 -38.32 7.80 -21.97
C THR A 362 -39.77 7.61 -21.57
N ALA A 363 -40.08 7.93 -20.32
CA ALA A 363 -41.45 8.11 -19.84
C ALA A 363 -41.53 9.45 -19.13
N SER A 364 -42.33 10.36 -19.66
CA SER A 364 -42.47 11.73 -19.13
C SER A 364 -43.92 12.08 -18.93
N GLY A 365 -44.19 13.14 -18.18
CA GLY A 365 -45.51 13.64 -17.97
C GLY A 365 -45.50 15.16 -17.85
N TYR A 366 -46.56 15.77 -18.34
CA TYR A 366 -46.92 17.13 -18.03
C TYR A 366 -48.06 17.13 -17.01
N LEU A 367 -47.82 17.69 -15.83
CA LEU A 367 -48.81 17.84 -14.78
C LEU A 367 -48.95 19.34 -14.45
N GLY A 368 -50.04 19.97 -14.83
CA GLY A 368 -50.16 21.40 -14.59
C GLY A 368 -51.51 22.01 -14.91
N GLY A 369 -51.67 23.29 -14.56
CA GLY A 369 -52.82 24.09 -14.94
C GLY A 369 -52.43 25.17 -15.95
N LEU A 370 -53.16 25.23 -17.05
CA LEU A 370 -52.94 26.21 -18.12
C LEU A 370 -54.12 27.20 -18.16
N LYS A 371 -53.81 28.51 -18.14
CA LYS A 371 -54.76 29.59 -18.47
C LYS A 371 -54.35 30.18 -19.77
N THR A 372 -55.26 30.16 -20.74
CA THR A 372 -55.04 30.65 -22.09
C THR A 372 -55.69 32.00 -22.28
N TYR A 373 -54.98 32.97 -22.84
CA TYR A 373 -55.42 34.33 -23.10
C TYR A 373 -55.26 34.67 -24.60
N GLY A 374 -56.24 35.30 -25.19
CA GLY A 374 -56.11 35.81 -26.58
C GLY A 374 -57.13 35.28 -27.59
N THR A 375 -58.15 34.50 -27.14
CA THR A 375 -59.22 33.98 -28.00
C THR A 375 -60.54 34.73 -27.89
N GLY A 376 -60.55 35.94 -27.31
CA GLY A 376 -61.79 36.73 -27.13
C GLY A 376 -62.74 36.23 -26.01
N ARG A 377 -62.52 35.06 -25.45
CA ARG A 377 -63.19 34.50 -24.30
C ARG A 377 -62.17 34.04 -23.29
N ASN A 378 -62.36 34.39 -22.00
CA ASN A 378 -61.53 33.86 -20.93
C ASN A 378 -61.77 32.34 -20.82
N ALA A 379 -60.86 31.53 -21.38
CA ALA A 379 -60.94 30.09 -21.16
C ALA A 379 -60.71 29.74 -19.72
N PRO A 380 -61.54 28.87 -19.11
CA PRO A 380 -61.31 28.41 -17.77
C PRO A 380 -59.96 27.73 -17.64
N ALA A 381 -59.33 27.81 -16.46
CA ALA A 381 -58.10 27.07 -16.22
C ALA A 381 -58.37 25.57 -16.41
N SER A 382 -57.62 24.96 -17.30
CA SER A 382 -57.68 23.50 -17.53
C SER A 382 -56.49 22.80 -16.83
N THR A 383 -56.80 21.78 -16.04
CA THR A 383 -55.75 20.88 -15.54
C THR A 383 -55.40 19.90 -16.64
N ILE A 384 -54.13 19.84 -16.97
CA ILE A 384 -53.61 18.97 -18.02
C ILE A 384 -52.72 17.93 -17.32
N ALA A 385 -52.99 16.65 -17.58
CA ALA A 385 -52.15 15.53 -17.24
C ALA A 385 -51.92 14.72 -18.51
N GLN A 386 -50.75 14.88 -19.12
CA GLN A 386 -50.40 14.19 -20.37
C GLN A 386 -49.19 13.27 -20.11
N PRO A 387 -49.37 11.98 -20.09
CA PRO A 387 -48.26 11.01 -20.07
C PRO A 387 -47.75 10.85 -21.53
N GLU A 388 -46.40 10.79 -21.64
CA GLU A 388 -45.70 10.47 -22.87
C GLU A 388 -44.74 9.32 -22.59
N ALA A 389 -44.60 8.40 -23.53
CA ALA A 389 -43.60 7.34 -23.45
C ALA A 389 -43.04 7.03 -24.84
N GLY A 390 -41.75 6.81 -24.91
CA GLY A 390 -41.06 6.49 -26.13
C GLY A 390 -39.90 5.54 -25.93
N ALA A 391 -39.61 4.72 -26.93
CA ALA A 391 -38.47 3.83 -26.96
C ALA A 391 -37.77 3.99 -28.30
N PHE A 392 -36.47 4.27 -28.28
CA PHE A 392 -35.69 4.63 -29.45
C PHE A 392 -34.39 3.84 -29.49
N LEU A 393 -33.95 3.50 -30.70
CA LEU A 393 -32.60 3.08 -30.97
C LEU A 393 -31.82 4.29 -31.46
N GLN A 394 -30.83 4.73 -30.68
CA GLN A 394 -30.02 5.89 -31.00
C GLN A 394 -28.65 5.46 -31.55
N VAL A 395 -28.29 5.91 -32.72
CA VAL A 395 -26.94 5.75 -33.30
C VAL A 395 -26.25 7.11 -33.28
N SER A 396 -25.10 7.18 -32.61
CA SER A 396 -24.28 8.41 -32.56
C SER A 396 -22.92 8.10 -33.16
N TRP A 397 -22.58 8.81 -34.25
CA TRP A 397 -21.29 8.68 -34.91
C TRP A 397 -20.70 10.07 -35.19
N PRO A 398 -19.71 10.46 -34.42
CA PRO A 398 -19.04 11.75 -34.66
C PRO A 398 -18.09 11.63 -35.86
N ILE A 399 -18.50 12.21 -36.98
CA ILE A 399 -17.77 12.14 -38.26
C ILE A 399 -16.57 13.11 -38.26
N TYR A 400 -16.71 14.32 -37.70
CA TYR A 400 -15.65 15.32 -37.62
C TYR A 400 -15.71 16.09 -36.30
N GLN A 401 -14.57 16.22 -35.61
CA GLN A 401 -14.42 16.92 -34.33
C GLN A 401 -13.10 17.74 -34.27
N GLY A 402 -12.67 18.34 -35.38
CA GLY A 402 -11.50 19.23 -35.39
C GLY A 402 -10.18 18.56 -34.93
N GLY A 403 -10.00 17.27 -35.20
CA GLY A 403 -8.77 16.54 -34.81
C GLY A 403 -8.76 16.01 -33.37
N LEU A 404 -9.79 16.30 -32.53
CA LEU A 404 -9.84 15.90 -31.11
C LEU A 404 -9.55 14.39 -30.92
N ARG A 405 -10.15 13.54 -31.73
CA ARG A 405 -10.01 12.08 -31.59
C ARG A 405 -8.68 11.54 -32.07
N ALA A 406 -8.13 12.12 -33.15
CA ALA A 406 -6.80 11.75 -33.62
C ALA A 406 -5.74 12.10 -32.56
N ASN A 407 -5.83 13.30 -31.99
CA ASN A 407 -4.94 13.72 -30.92
C ASN A 407 -5.14 12.90 -29.62
N ALA A 408 -6.36 12.45 -29.33
CA ALA A 408 -6.61 11.55 -28.19
C ALA A 408 -5.94 10.17 -28.37
N ILE A 409 -5.90 9.63 -29.60
CA ILE A 409 -5.18 8.40 -29.93
C ILE A 409 -3.68 8.60 -29.76
N HIS A 410 -3.11 9.67 -30.35
CA HIS A 410 -1.68 9.97 -30.21
C HIS A 410 -1.26 10.18 -28.75
N MET A 411 -2.12 10.83 -27.96
CA MET A 411 -1.88 10.99 -26.52
C MET A 411 -1.89 9.63 -25.80
N ALA A 412 -2.81 8.72 -26.15
CA ALA A 412 -2.85 7.38 -25.57
C ALA A 412 -1.63 6.53 -25.99
N GLU A 413 -1.21 6.63 -27.26
CA GLU A 413 0.00 5.98 -27.77
C GLU A 413 1.26 6.50 -27.05
N SER A 414 1.37 7.83 -26.88
CA SER A 414 2.50 8.42 -26.13
C SER A 414 2.55 7.97 -24.66
N ARG A 415 1.40 7.84 -24.00
CA ARG A 415 1.34 7.28 -22.63
C ARG A 415 1.73 5.81 -22.57
N ARG A 416 1.40 5.04 -23.58
CA ARG A 416 1.82 3.65 -23.70
C ARG A 416 3.33 3.55 -23.87
N ASP A 417 3.93 4.39 -24.72
CA ASP A 417 5.37 4.44 -24.94
C ASP A 417 6.12 4.92 -23.67
N GLU A 418 5.54 5.86 -22.93
CA GLU A 418 6.02 6.28 -21.59
C GLU A 418 6.01 5.10 -20.59
N ALA A 419 4.95 4.30 -20.57
CA ALA A 419 4.87 3.13 -19.68
C ALA A 419 5.90 2.06 -20.07
N GLU A 420 6.16 1.84 -21.37
CA GLU A 420 7.20 0.93 -21.88
C GLU A 420 8.61 1.41 -21.49
N ALA A 421 8.89 2.70 -21.64
CA ALA A 421 10.16 3.30 -21.22
C ALA A 421 10.36 3.23 -19.70
N THR A 422 9.29 3.40 -18.93
CA THR A 422 9.30 3.26 -17.46
C THR A 422 9.63 1.82 -17.06
N LEU A 423 8.98 0.84 -17.67
CA LEU A 423 9.27 -0.59 -17.44
C LEU A 423 10.75 -0.93 -17.74
N LEU A 424 11.30 -0.42 -18.83
CA LEU A 424 12.71 -0.61 -19.16
C LEU A 424 13.64 0.03 -18.13
N LYS A 425 13.35 1.27 -17.72
CA LYS A 425 14.11 1.99 -16.68
C LYS A 425 14.11 1.20 -15.36
N ASP A 426 12.95 0.69 -14.95
CA ASP A 426 12.80 -0.01 -13.66
C ASP A 426 13.45 -1.40 -13.73
N ARG A 427 13.38 -2.09 -14.87
CA ARG A 427 14.16 -3.30 -15.12
C ARG A 427 15.67 -3.07 -14.93
N LEU A 428 16.25 -2.05 -15.57
CA LEU A 428 17.67 -1.71 -15.40
C LEU A 428 18.02 -1.34 -13.95
N SER A 429 17.10 -0.66 -13.26
CA SER A 429 17.25 -0.34 -11.82
C SER A 429 17.28 -1.61 -10.97
N ILE A 430 16.43 -2.60 -11.27
CA ILE A 430 16.37 -3.89 -10.58
C ILE A 430 17.69 -4.67 -10.81
N GLU A 431 18.16 -4.76 -12.06
CA GLU A 431 19.43 -5.40 -12.37
C GLU A 431 20.58 -4.81 -11.55
N ARG A 432 20.65 -3.47 -11.46
CA ARG A 432 21.63 -2.76 -10.61
C ARG A 432 21.42 -3.04 -9.12
N GLN A 433 20.19 -2.99 -8.61
CA GLN A 433 19.90 -3.25 -7.19
C GLN A 433 20.31 -4.64 -6.75
N VAL A 434 20.10 -5.66 -7.61
CA VAL A 434 20.55 -7.04 -7.32
C VAL A 434 22.07 -7.10 -7.25
N ALA A 435 22.79 -6.48 -8.19
CA ALA A 435 24.24 -6.43 -8.18
C ALA A 435 24.77 -5.71 -6.94
N ASP A 436 24.28 -4.49 -6.67
CA ASP A 436 24.68 -3.69 -5.50
C ASP A 436 24.41 -4.45 -4.19
N SER A 437 23.28 -5.18 -4.10
CA SER A 437 22.92 -5.94 -2.89
C SER A 437 23.80 -7.18 -2.69
N GLN A 438 24.21 -7.84 -3.79
CA GLN A 438 25.15 -8.97 -3.74
C GLN A 438 26.52 -8.52 -3.26
N ASP A 439 27.08 -7.46 -3.88
CA ASP A 439 28.38 -6.90 -3.50
C ASP A 439 28.39 -6.38 -2.05
N ALA A 440 27.28 -5.75 -1.63
CA ALA A 440 27.11 -5.26 -0.26
C ALA A 440 27.08 -6.42 0.76
N LEU A 441 26.42 -7.56 0.44
CA LEU A 441 26.43 -8.73 1.31
C LEU A 441 27.82 -9.35 1.39
N GLU A 442 28.52 -9.50 0.27
CA GLU A 442 29.89 -10.06 0.25
C GLU A 442 30.84 -9.21 1.10
N THR A 443 30.76 -7.90 0.95
CA THR A 443 31.54 -6.93 1.75
C THR A 443 31.20 -7.05 3.23
N ALA A 444 29.91 -7.11 3.60
CA ALA A 444 29.48 -7.22 4.99
C ALA A 444 29.97 -8.52 5.64
N LEU A 445 29.92 -9.65 4.92
CA LEU A 445 30.45 -10.94 5.42
C LEU A 445 31.97 -10.89 5.64
N ALA A 446 32.71 -10.24 4.74
CA ALA A 446 34.16 -10.02 4.92
C ALA A 446 34.45 -9.12 6.14
N GLN A 447 33.65 -8.07 6.34
CA GLN A 447 33.75 -7.18 7.51
C GLN A 447 33.50 -7.92 8.83
N VAL A 448 32.49 -8.79 8.91
CA VAL A 448 32.25 -9.63 10.11
C VAL A 448 33.47 -10.49 10.42
N LYS A 449 34.02 -11.20 9.42
CA LYS A 449 35.21 -12.03 9.61
C LYS A 449 36.40 -11.22 10.12
N SER A 450 36.61 -10.01 9.60
CA SER A 450 37.68 -9.13 10.06
C SER A 450 37.42 -8.60 11.46
N ALA A 451 36.17 -8.25 11.80
CA ALA A 451 35.78 -7.77 13.13
C ALA A 451 35.91 -8.88 14.20
N GLU A 452 35.62 -10.13 13.84
CA GLU A 452 35.86 -11.28 14.77
C GLU A 452 37.33 -11.45 15.12
N VAL A 453 38.23 -11.31 14.13
CA VAL A 453 39.67 -11.38 14.36
C VAL A 453 40.15 -10.18 15.20
N LEU A 454 39.66 -8.98 14.85
CA LEU A 454 39.97 -7.75 15.58
C LEU A 454 39.54 -7.86 17.05
N ASN A 455 38.30 -8.32 17.31
CA ASN A 455 37.79 -8.47 18.66
C ASN A 455 38.61 -9.46 19.50
N ARG A 456 38.98 -10.62 18.92
CA ARG A 456 39.85 -11.61 19.63
C ARG A 456 41.23 -11.04 19.93
N ALA A 457 41.83 -10.33 18.99
CA ALA A 457 43.15 -9.71 19.19
C ALA A 457 43.11 -8.59 20.25
N ALA A 458 42.06 -7.73 20.18
CA ALA A 458 41.86 -6.66 21.16
C ALA A 458 41.59 -7.19 22.56
N GLN A 459 40.83 -8.30 22.70
CA GLN A 459 40.62 -8.97 23.98
C GLN A 459 41.94 -9.47 24.57
N THR A 460 42.76 -10.18 23.80
CA THR A 460 44.07 -10.68 24.25
C THR A 460 45.01 -9.51 24.66
N ALA A 461 45.01 -8.41 23.88
CA ALA A 461 45.82 -7.25 24.16
C ALA A 461 45.35 -6.53 25.45
N ASN A 462 44.05 -6.39 25.64
CA ASN A 462 43.46 -5.78 26.82
C ASN A 462 43.82 -6.60 28.10
N ASP A 463 43.64 -7.93 28.03
CA ASP A 463 43.93 -8.82 29.17
C ASP A 463 45.43 -8.74 29.52
N GLY A 464 46.31 -8.76 28.50
CA GLY A 464 47.76 -8.65 28.68
C GLY A 464 48.18 -7.28 29.25
N ALA A 465 47.67 -6.19 28.70
CA ALA A 465 48.03 -4.84 29.14
C ALA A 465 47.51 -4.52 30.57
N THR A 466 46.29 -4.98 30.88
CA THR A 466 45.72 -4.83 32.24
C THR A 466 46.52 -5.61 33.27
N GLN A 467 46.93 -6.84 32.98
CA GLN A 467 47.79 -7.65 33.85
C GLN A 467 49.20 -7.02 34.01
N ALA A 468 49.81 -6.58 32.91
CA ALA A 468 51.11 -5.90 32.93
C ALA A 468 51.06 -4.65 33.79
N TYR A 469 50.03 -3.85 33.70
CA TYR A 469 49.85 -2.68 34.54
C TYR A 469 49.66 -3.01 36.01
N ALA A 470 48.82 -4.03 36.31
CA ALA A 470 48.58 -4.50 37.70
C ALA A 470 49.86 -4.99 38.38
N HIS A 471 50.79 -5.61 37.63
CA HIS A 471 52.08 -6.10 38.17
C HIS A 471 53.22 -5.08 38.06
N GLY A 472 52.96 -3.82 37.59
CA GLY A 472 53.96 -2.78 37.55
C GLY A 472 54.95 -2.85 36.38
N VAL A 473 54.75 -3.74 35.42
CA VAL A 473 55.62 -3.92 34.25
C VAL A 473 55.06 -3.24 32.98
N GLY A 474 53.81 -2.70 33.02
CA GLY A 474 53.17 -1.95 31.97
C GLY A 474 52.83 -0.52 32.39
N THR A 475 52.48 0.34 31.39
CA THR A 475 52.07 1.72 31.66
C THR A 475 50.54 1.87 31.71
N MET A 476 50.05 2.90 32.42
CA MET A 476 48.60 3.25 32.41
C MET A 476 48.10 3.56 31.01
N THR A 477 48.93 4.17 30.19
CA THR A 477 48.57 4.47 28.79
C THR A 477 48.33 3.23 27.96
N ASP A 478 49.20 2.23 28.10
CA ASP A 478 49.05 0.93 27.37
C ASP A 478 47.76 0.24 27.77
N ALA A 479 47.48 0.13 29.08
CA ALA A 479 46.27 -0.51 29.59
C ALA A 479 44.98 0.22 29.13
N SER A 480 44.98 1.57 29.22
CA SER A 480 43.81 2.35 28.79
C SER A 480 43.58 2.31 27.30
N THR A 481 44.66 2.32 26.49
CA THR A 481 44.56 2.22 25.03
C THR A 481 44.05 0.85 24.60
N ALA A 482 44.53 -0.23 25.23
CA ALA A 482 44.06 -1.58 24.95
C ALA A 482 42.60 -1.78 25.34
N ALA A 483 42.15 -1.21 26.47
CA ALA A 483 40.75 -1.26 26.89
C ALA A 483 39.83 -0.45 25.93
N ALA A 484 40.26 0.72 25.47
CA ALA A 484 39.52 1.47 24.45
C ALA A 484 39.42 0.72 23.11
N ALA A 485 40.54 0.10 22.66
CA ALA A 485 40.59 -0.69 21.45
C ALA A 485 39.66 -1.94 21.53
N LEU A 486 39.54 -2.55 22.71
CA LEU A 486 38.58 -3.64 22.93
C LEU A 486 37.14 -3.19 22.77
N PHE A 487 36.77 -2.06 23.37
CA PHE A 487 35.45 -1.48 23.21
C PHE A 487 35.13 -1.19 21.72
N GLU A 488 36.06 -0.55 20.99
CA GLU A 488 35.91 -0.29 19.55
C GLU A 488 35.75 -1.59 18.75
N ALA A 489 36.51 -2.62 19.07
CA ALA A 489 36.42 -3.92 18.39
C ALA A 489 35.09 -4.63 18.66
N GLN A 490 34.59 -4.59 19.89
CA GLN A 490 33.27 -5.13 20.25
C GLN A 490 32.14 -4.38 19.53
N ALA A 491 32.19 -3.06 19.51
CA ALA A 491 31.23 -2.23 18.78
C ALA A 491 31.27 -2.52 17.26
N ALA A 492 32.46 -2.63 16.67
CA ALA A 492 32.63 -2.98 15.27
C ALA A 492 32.06 -4.36 14.94
N LEU A 493 32.24 -5.35 15.79
CA LEU A 493 31.68 -6.69 15.64
C LEU A 493 30.14 -6.67 15.69
N ALA A 494 29.57 -5.95 16.65
CA ALA A 494 28.10 -5.82 16.78
C ALA A 494 27.49 -5.15 15.52
N VAL A 495 28.06 -4.06 15.07
CA VAL A 495 27.59 -3.32 13.90
C VAL A 495 27.74 -4.14 12.62
N SER A 496 28.92 -4.75 12.39
CA SER A 496 29.15 -5.56 11.17
C SER A 496 28.24 -6.79 11.11
N THR A 497 27.98 -7.44 12.24
CA THR A 497 27.04 -8.58 12.31
C THR A 497 25.60 -8.16 11.98
N ALA A 498 25.12 -7.05 12.56
CA ALA A 498 23.79 -6.51 12.25
C ALA A 498 23.67 -6.09 10.79
N GLN A 499 24.72 -5.48 10.23
CA GLN A 499 24.77 -5.11 8.82
C GLN A 499 24.75 -6.34 7.91
N ALA A 500 25.45 -7.42 8.24
CA ALA A 500 25.43 -8.64 7.44
C ALA A 500 24.02 -9.26 7.35
N PHE A 501 23.27 -9.31 8.46
CA PHE A 501 21.86 -9.74 8.44
C PHE A 501 20.97 -8.80 7.61
N THR A 502 21.13 -7.50 7.76
CA THR A 502 20.38 -6.51 6.98
C THR A 502 20.68 -6.60 5.48
N LYS A 503 21.96 -6.79 5.10
CA LYS A 503 22.34 -6.95 3.69
C LYS A 503 21.87 -8.28 3.09
N ALA A 504 21.82 -9.35 3.88
CA ALA A 504 21.20 -10.60 3.47
C ALA A 504 19.69 -10.44 3.19
N ALA A 505 18.98 -9.75 4.07
CA ALA A 505 17.56 -9.42 3.86
C ALA A 505 17.36 -8.49 2.64
N ALA A 506 18.26 -7.51 2.43
CA ALA A 506 18.21 -6.62 1.27
C ALA A 506 18.40 -7.38 -0.05
N LEU A 507 19.29 -8.38 -0.09
CA LEU A 507 19.44 -9.24 -1.27
C LEU A 507 18.19 -10.10 -1.50
N ALA A 508 17.59 -10.66 -0.44
CA ALA A 508 16.33 -11.41 -0.53
C ALA A 508 15.18 -10.52 -1.04
N HIS A 509 15.11 -9.26 -0.61
CA HIS A 509 14.16 -8.26 -1.13
C HIS A 509 14.46 -7.94 -2.60
N ALA A 510 15.72 -7.67 -2.96
CA ALA A 510 16.13 -7.35 -4.32
C ALA A 510 15.81 -8.49 -5.30
N THR A 511 15.86 -9.74 -4.86
CA THR A 511 15.48 -10.93 -5.64
C THR A 511 13.99 -11.30 -5.54
N GLY A 512 13.16 -10.53 -4.80
CA GLY A 512 11.73 -10.78 -4.63
C GLY A 512 11.39 -12.03 -3.78
N GLN A 513 12.32 -12.49 -2.93
CA GLN A 513 12.15 -13.70 -2.13
C GLN A 513 11.80 -13.43 -0.66
N LEU A 514 11.58 -12.19 -0.27
CA LEU A 514 11.44 -11.84 1.14
C LEU A 514 10.20 -12.47 1.80
N ASP A 515 9.14 -12.73 1.04
CA ASP A 515 7.93 -13.45 1.51
C ASP A 515 8.22 -14.91 1.88
N LEU A 516 9.29 -15.50 1.34
CA LEU A 516 9.71 -16.87 1.60
C LEU A 516 10.57 -17.00 2.87
N VAL A 517 11.11 -15.89 3.38
CA VAL A 517 11.95 -15.88 4.59
C VAL A 517 11.12 -16.23 5.85
N ASN A 518 9.81 -15.97 5.84
CA ASN A 518 8.91 -16.43 6.91
C ASN A 518 8.71 -17.96 6.93
N ASN A 519 9.09 -18.66 5.86
CA ASN A 519 9.05 -20.11 5.71
C ASN A 519 10.46 -20.70 5.55
N VAL A 520 11.52 -20.10 6.11
CA VAL A 520 12.83 -20.79 6.16
C VAL A 520 12.64 -22.02 7.05
N PRO A 521 12.54 -23.23 6.48
CA PRO A 521 12.54 -24.43 7.27
C PRO A 521 13.89 -24.47 8.02
N ASP A 522 13.88 -24.96 9.23
CA ASP A 522 15.10 -25.28 10.01
C ASP A 522 16.05 -26.24 9.29
N THR A 523 15.70 -26.68 8.10
CA THR A 523 16.41 -27.69 7.29
C THR A 523 17.64 -27.20 6.52
N LEU A 524 18.01 -25.91 6.57
CA LEU A 524 19.32 -25.47 6.03
C LEU A 524 20.47 -25.66 7.04
N SER A 525 20.20 -26.23 8.23
CA SER A 525 21.24 -26.56 9.22
C SER A 525 21.87 -27.94 9.05
N ASP A 526 21.26 -28.88 8.30
CA ASP A 526 21.63 -30.31 8.37
C ASP A 526 22.07 -30.97 7.06
N SER A 527 22.50 -30.23 6.05
CA SER A 527 23.07 -30.85 4.85
C SER A 527 24.51 -30.45 4.60
N VAL A 528 25.40 -30.93 5.46
CA VAL A 528 26.82 -31.16 5.07
C VAL A 528 27.29 -32.45 5.77
N PRO A 529 27.74 -33.47 4.99
CA PRO A 529 28.50 -34.58 5.54
C PRO A 529 29.88 -34.16 6.03
#